data_c6032d325cdbb17155919f31c72bf7c7
#
_entry.id   c6032d325cdbb17155919f31c72bf7c7
#
_cell.length_a   1.000
_cell.length_b   1.000
_cell.length_c   1.000
_cell.angle_alpha   90.00
_cell.angle_beta   90.00
_cell.angle_gamma   90.00
#
_symmetry.space_group_name_H-M   'P 1'
#
loop_
_entity.id
_entity.type
_entity.pdbx_description
1 polymer ?
#
loop_
_entity_poly.entity_id
_entity_poly.type
_entity_poly.pdbx_seq_one_letter_code
_entity_poly.pdbx_strand_id
1 'polypeptide(L)'
;MKELTSSQVRQMYLDFFKSKGHSVEPSASLVPVNDPTLLWINSGVATLKKYFDGSVVPENPRITNAQKSIRTNDIENVGKTARHHTMFEMLGNFSIGDYFKNEAIHWAWEFLTGAEWLAFDPEKLYVTVYPERYRSKTHLA
;
A
#
# COMPACT_ATOMS: atom_id res chain seq x y z
N MET A 1 -4.43 19.91 -8.56
CA MET A 1 -4.77 18.46 -8.54
C MET A 1 -5.37 18.08 -9.89
N LYS A 2 -4.95 16.98 -10.49
CA LYS A 2 -5.53 16.49 -11.76
C LYS A 2 -6.88 15.82 -11.50
N GLU A 3 -7.83 15.96 -12.41
CA GLU A 3 -9.05 15.14 -12.41
C GLU A 3 -8.71 13.78 -13.01
N LEU A 4 -8.82 12.72 -12.22
CA LEU A 4 -8.44 11.37 -12.60
C LEU A 4 -9.56 10.39 -12.24
N THR A 5 -9.80 9.44 -13.12
CA THR A 5 -10.65 8.29 -12.81
C THR A 5 -9.93 7.29 -11.91
N SER A 6 -10.66 6.44 -11.19
CA SER A 6 -10.06 5.37 -10.36
C SER A 6 -9.10 4.48 -11.14
N SER A 7 -9.42 4.18 -12.40
CA SER A 7 -8.54 3.38 -13.27
C SER A 7 -7.22 4.09 -13.58
N GLN A 8 -7.27 5.41 -13.80
CA GLN A 8 -6.08 6.21 -14.05
C GLN A 8 -5.20 6.32 -12.79
N VAL A 9 -5.81 6.51 -11.61
CA VAL A 9 -5.05 6.54 -10.34
C VAL A 9 -4.36 5.21 -10.10
N ARG A 10 -5.07 4.10 -10.30
CA ARG A 10 -4.51 2.73 -10.15
C ARG A 10 -3.32 2.52 -11.10
N GLN A 11 -3.52 2.81 -12.38
CA GLN A 11 -2.47 2.62 -13.38
C GLN A 11 -1.26 3.51 -13.11
N MET A 12 -1.49 4.78 -12.79
CA MET A 12 -0.43 5.74 -12.46
C MET A 12 0.41 5.27 -11.26
N TYR A 13 -0.22 4.70 -10.22
CA TYR A 13 0.48 4.14 -9.08
C TYR A 13 1.38 2.96 -9.47
N LEU A 14 0.83 2.03 -10.24
CA LEU A 14 1.59 0.86 -10.70
C LEU A 14 2.76 1.26 -11.60
N ASP A 15 2.54 2.20 -12.52
CA ASP A 15 3.58 2.70 -13.44
C ASP A 15 4.68 3.45 -12.68
N PHE A 16 4.31 4.25 -11.66
CA PHE A 16 5.28 4.92 -10.81
C PHE A 16 6.20 3.90 -10.12
N PHE A 17 5.66 2.92 -9.43
CA PHE A 17 6.48 1.93 -8.73
C PHE A 17 7.21 0.99 -9.68
N LYS A 18 6.66 0.70 -10.85
CA LYS A 18 7.37 0.00 -11.92
C LYS A 18 8.61 0.80 -12.37
N SER A 19 8.52 2.12 -12.48
CA SER A 19 9.68 2.99 -12.80
C SER A 19 10.76 2.99 -11.71
N LYS A 20 10.38 2.63 -10.46
CA LYS A 20 11.30 2.43 -9.32
C LYS A 20 11.82 0.99 -9.22
N GLY A 21 11.60 0.17 -10.24
CA GLY A 21 12.10 -1.21 -10.33
C GLY A 21 11.23 -2.26 -9.66
N HIS A 22 9.96 -1.96 -9.34
CA HIS A 22 9.04 -2.94 -8.76
C HIS A 22 8.42 -3.85 -9.83
N SER A 23 8.28 -5.12 -9.50
CA SER A 23 7.42 -6.06 -10.25
C SER A 23 5.96 -5.80 -9.90
N VAL A 24 5.11 -5.79 -10.93
CA VAL A 24 3.66 -5.64 -10.74
C VAL A 24 3.04 -7.01 -10.53
N GLU A 25 2.51 -7.25 -9.33
CA GLU A 25 1.75 -8.46 -9.01
C GLU A 25 0.26 -8.23 -9.27
N PRO A 26 -0.44 -9.17 -9.91
CA PRO A 26 -1.88 -9.06 -10.12
C PRO A 26 -2.64 -9.12 -8.79
N SER A 27 -3.84 -8.51 -8.76
CA SER A 27 -4.75 -8.68 -7.62
C SER A 27 -5.13 -10.14 -7.47
N ALA A 28 -4.90 -10.70 -6.29
CA ALA A 28 -5.37 -12.04 -5.96
C ALA A 28 -6.90 -12.08 -5.78
N SER A 29 -7.47 -13.27 -5.79
CA SER A 29 -8.87 -13.51 -5.42
C SER A 29 -9.15 -12.99 -4.01
N LEU A 30 -10.36 -12.49 -3.78
CA LEU A 30 -10.82 -12.11 -2.45
C LEU A 30 -10.98 -13.31 -1.51
N VAL A 31 -11.21 -14.49 -2.06
CA VAL A 31 -11.24 -15.75 -1.30
C VAL A 31 -9.80 -16.20 -1.07
N PRO A 32 -9.35 -16.31 0.20
CA PRO A 32 -8.00 -16.74 0.52
C PRO A 32 -7.73 -18.16 0.00
N VAL A 33 -6.53 -18.38 -0.53
CA VAL A 33 -6.07 -19.71 -0.92
C VAL A 33 -4.98 -20.14 0.06
N ASN A 34 -5.17 -21.28 0.71
CA ASN A 34 -4.22 -21.86 1.68
C ASN A 34 -3.89 -20.95 2.89
N ASP A 35 -4.79 -20.06 3.28
CA ASP A 35 -4.66 -19.25 4.50
C ASP A 35 -5.94 -19.36 5.35
N PRO A 36 -6.00 -20.30 6.30
CA PRO A 36 -7.16 -20.51 7.17
C PRO A 36 -7.35 -19.39 8.21
N THR A 37 -6.39 -18.47 8.33
CA THR A 37 -6.46 -17.34 9.28
C THR A 37 -7.29 -16.17 8.77
N LEU A 38 -7.60 -16.17 7.49
CA LEU A 38 -8.35 -15.10 6.82
C LEU A 38 -9.67 -15.64 6.27
N LEU A 39 -10.76 -14.94 6.58
CA LEU A 39 -12.05 -15.17 5.92
C LEU A 39 -12.08 -14.57 4.51
N TRP A 40 -11.49 -13.38 4.37
CA TRP A 40 -11.36 -12.64 3.12
C TRP A 40 -9.98 -12.00 3.03
N ILE A 41 -9.50 -11.75 1.82
CA ILE A 41 -8.32 -10.90 1.61
C ILE A 41 -8.68 -9.47 2.04
N ASN A 42 -7.99 -8.96 3.04
CA ASN A 42 -8.28 -7.69 3.71
C ASN A 42 -7.19 -6.63 3.55
N SER A 43 -6.10 -6.96 2.84
CA SER A 43 -4.98 -6.04 2.57
C SER A 43 -4.10 -6.54 1.43
N GLY A 44 -3.32 -5.62 0.85
CA GLY A 44 -2.35 -5.97 -0.18
C GLY A 44 -1.24 -6.90 0.30
N VAL A 45 -0.80 -6.75 1.56
CA VAL A 45 0.25 -7.60 2.14
C VAL A 45 -0.22 -9.03 2.41
N ALA A 46 -1.52 -9.25 2.61
CA ALA A 46 -2.05 -10.56 2.94
C ALA A 46 -1.70 -11.64 1.90
N THR A 47 -1.63 -11.25 0.63
CA THR A 47 -1.30 -12.15 -0.49
C THR A 47 0.21 -12.40 -0.65
N LEU A 48 1.04 -11.65 0.07
CA LEU A 48 2.49 -11.66 -0.01
C LEU A 48 3.16 -12.24 1.25
N LYS A 49 2.39 -12.79 2.19
CA LYS A 49 2.90 -13.35 3.46
C LYS A 49 4.08 -14.30 3.25
N LYS A 50 4.00 -15.17 2.25
CA LYS A 50 5.04 -16.14 1.89
C LYS A 50 6.42 -15.54 1.62
N TYR A 51 6.46 -14.27 1.21
CA TYR A 51 7.73 -13.56 0.99
C TYR A 51 8.27 -12.95 2.28
N PHE A 52 7.37 -12.50 3.17
CA PHE A 52 7.74 -11.88 4.45
C PHE A 52 8.12 -12.91 5.52
N ASP A 53 7.54 -14.12 5.48
CA ASP A 53 7.90 -15.22 6.39
C ASP A 53 9.10 -16.04 5.91
N GLY A 54 9.61 -15.73 4.70
CA GLY A 54 10.78 -16.39 4.12
C GLY A 54 10.51 -17.78 3.52
N SER A 55 9.25 -18.22 3.45
CA SER A 55 8.91 -19.53 2.84
C SER A 55 9.12 -19.55 1.33
N VAL A 56 9.07 -18.40 0.68
CA VAL A 56 9.36 -18.21 -0.74
C VAL A 56 10.25 -16.97 -0.94
N VAL A 57 11.29 -17.10 -1.73
CA VAL A 57 12.13 -15.97 -2.14
C VAL A 57 11.54 -15.40 -3.44
N PRO A 58 11.14 -14.11 -3.48
CA PRO A 58 10.64 -13.51 -4.71
C PRO A 58 11.77 -13.32 -5.73
N GLU A 59 11.46 -13.41 -7.02
CA GLU A 59 12.42 -13.08 -8.10
C GLU A 59 12.88 -11.61 -8.03
N ASN A 60 11.96 -10.71 -7.67
CA ASN A 60 12.24 -9.30 -7.44
C ASN A 60 11.81 -8.94 -6.01
N PRO A 61 12.71 -8.41 -5.16
CA PRO A 61 12.37 -8.02 -3.80
C PRO A 61 11.49 -6.76 -3.75
N ARG A 62 11.30 -6.05 -4.87
CA ARG A 62 10.42 -4.89 -5.00
C ARG A 62 9.12 -5.32 -5.68
N ILE A 63 8.02 -5.23 -4.96
CA ILE A 63 6.70 -5.63 -5.46
C ILE A 63 5.72 -4.47 -5.33
N THR A 64 4.87 -4.27 -6.34
CA THR A 64 3.73 -3.37 -6.27
C THR A 64 2.47 -4.07 -6.74
N ASN A 65 1.34 -3.74 -6.13
CA ASN A 65 0.04 -4.26 -6.52
C ASN A 65 -1.11 -3.27 -6.27
N ALA A 66 -2.25 -3.54 -6.89
CA ALA A 66 -3.53 -2.91 -6.60
C ALA A 66 -4.49 -4.01 -6.15
N GLN A 67 -4.48 -4.36 -4.86
CA GLN A 67 -5.19 -5.49 -4.30
C GLN A 67 -6.62 -5.11 -3.90
N LYS A 68 -7.61 -5.80 -4.47
CA LYS A 68 -8.99 -5.76 -3.99
C LYS A 68 -9.06 -6.37 -2.59
N SER A 69 -9.74 -5.69 -1.69
CA SER A 69 -9.78 -6.07 -0.26
C SER A 69 -11.17 -5.85 0.31
N ILE A 70 -11.53 -6.66 1.31
CA ILE A 70 -12.78 -6.55 2.06
C ILE A 70 -12.46 -6.40 3.54
N ARG A 71 -13.10 -5.43 4.20
CA ARG A 71 -13.13 -5.26 5.65
C ARG A 71 -14.56 -5.03 6.12
N THR A 72 -14.96 -5.71 7.17
CA THR A 72 -16.34 -5.63 7.71
C THR A 72 -16.40 -5.07 9.13
N ASN A 73 -15.27 -4.61 9.67
CA ASN A 73 -15.16 -4.11 11.04
C ASN A 73 -16.11 -2.95 11.36
N ASP A 74 -16.34 -2.09 10.37
CA ASP A 74 -17.18 -0.89 10.51
C ASP A 74 -18.43 -0.95 9.63
N ILE A 75 -18.98 -2.14 9.42
CA ILE A 75 -20.09 -2.35 8.49
C ILE A 75 -21.33 -1.53 8.87
N GLU A 76 -21.58 -1.31 10.14
CA GLU A 76 -22.70 -0.48 10.62
C GLU A 76 -22.56 1.02 10.28
N ASN A 77 -21.37 1.47 9.92
CA ASN A 77 -21.08 2.84 9.53
C ASN A 77 -21.12 3.04 8.01
N VAL A 78 -21.16 1.96 7.22
CA VAL A 78 -21.23 2.02 5.75
C VAL A 78 -22.57 2.61 5.33
N GLY A 79 -22.51 3.61 4.47
CA GLY A 79 -23.70 4.36 4.03
C GLY A 79 -24.16 5.45 5.00
N LYS A 80 -23.59 5.53 6.22
CA LYS A 80 -23.88 6.59 7.20
C LYS A 80 -22.80 7.68 7.22
N THR A 81 -21.60 7.34 6.82
CA THR A 81 -20.45 8.26 6.73
C THR A 81 -19.86 8.22 5.32
N ALA A 82 -19.16 9.26 4.93
CA ALA A 82 -18.47 9.34 3.65
C ALA A 82 -17.14 8.55 3.62
N ARG A 83 -16.74 7.92 4.73
CA ARG A 83 -15.38 7.36 4.90
C ARG A 83 -15.34 5.85 5.06
N HIS A 84 -16.47 5.19 5.39
CA HIS A 84 -16.50 3.77 5.65
C HIS A 84 -17.02 3.01 4.43
N HIS A 85 -16.20 2.08 3.95
CA HIS A 85 -16.49 1.18 2.85
C HIS A 85 -16.13 -0.24 3.25
N THR A 86 -16.87 -1.24 2.74
CA THR A 86 -16.54 -2.65 2.96
C THR A 86 -15.55 -3.17 1.93
N MET A 87 -15.68 -2.75 0.68
CA MET A 87 -14.81 -3.13 -0.42
C MET A 87 -13.99 -1.94 -0.89
N PHE A 88 -12.70 -2.14 -1.09
CA PHE A 88 -11.76 -1.12 -1.56
C PHE A 88 -10.59 -1.76 -2.28
N GLU A 89 -9.81 -0.95 -2.97
CA GLU A 89 -8.52 -1.35 -3.51
C GLU A 89 -7.40 -0.73 -2.67
N MET A 90 -6.44 -1.57 -2.28
CA MET A 90 -5.24 -1.13 -1.59
C MET A 90 -4.10 -1.06 -2.61
N LEU A 91 -3.59 0.13 -2.83
CA LEU A 91 -2.42 0.37 -3.66
C LEU A 91 -1.18 0.17 -2.79
N GLY A 92 -0.40 -0.84 -3.08
CA GLY A 92 0.71 -1.29 -2.24
C GLY A 92 2.05 -1.29 -2.96
N ASN A 93 3.09 -0.86 -2.26
CA ASN A 93 4.48 -1.07 -2.62
C ASN A 93 5.20 -1.77 -1.47
N PHE A 94 5.94 -2.81 -1.79
CA PHE A 94 6.55 -3.71 -0.80
C PHE A 94 8.02 -3.90 -1.11
N SER A 95 8.81 -3.92 -0.04
CA SER A 95 10.25 -4.21 -0.07
C SER A 95 10.52 -5.47 0.75
N ILE A 96 11.04 -6.48 0.11
CA ILE A 96 11.40 -7.74 0.74
C ILE A 96 12.92 -7.72 0.99
N GLY A 97 13.32 -6.99 2.04
CA GLY A 97 14.72 -6.87 2.44
C GLY A 97 15.60 -6.03 1.49
N ASP A 98 15.02 -5.08 0.73
CA ASP A 98 15.76 -4.25 -0.22
C ASP A 98 15.83 -2.78 0.26
N TYR A 99 14.75 -2.00 0.15
CA TYR A 99 14.72 -0.62 0.65
C TYR A 99 13.88 -0.48 1.92
N PHE A 100 13.98 0.68 2.59
CA PHE A 100 13.22 0.93 3.81
C PHE A 100 12.66 2.37 3.84
N LYS A 101 12.70 3.04 4.99
CA LYS A 101 11.99 4.31 5.24
C LYS A 101 12.42 5.45 4.32
N ASN A 102 13.70 5.57 4.04
CA ASN A 102 14.23 6.71 3.28
C ASN A 102 13.65 6.73 1.87
N GLU A 103 13.79 5.64 1.14
CA GLU A 103 13.29 5.51 -0.22
C GLU A 103 11.77 5.60 -0.25
N ALA A 104 11.09 4.90 0.69
CA ALA A 104 9.63 4.90 0.76
C ALA A 104 9.07 6.32 0.98
N ILE A 105 9.66 7.13 1.85
CA ILE A 105 9.22 8.50 2.12
C ILE A 105 9.45 9.39 0.90
N HIS A 106 10.64 9.32 0.28
CA HIS A 106 10.95 10.10 -0.91
C HIS A 106 10.02 9.77 -2.08
N TRP A 107 9.77 8.49 -2.32
CA TRP A 107 8.87 8.06 -3.40
C TRP A 107 7.41 8.41 -3.11
N ALA A 108 6.96 8.30 -1.85
CA ALA A 108 5.62 8.74 -1.49
C ALA A 108 5.44 10.24 -1.76
N TRP A 109 6.41 11.06 -1.37
CA TRP A 109 6.38 12.49 -1.63
C TRP A 109 6.41 12.81 -3.12
N GLU A 110 7.30 12.18 -3.87
CA GLU A 110 7.40 12.32 -5.32
C GLU A 110 6.09 11.94 -6.02
N PHE A 111 5.50 10.81 -5.65
CA PHE A 111 4.23 10.37 -6.24
C PHE A 111 3.07 11.33 -5.95
N LEU A 112 2.99 11.83 -4.72
CA LEU A 112 1.90 12.74 -4.32
C LEU A 112 2.05 14.13 -4.95
N THR A 113 3.26 14.70 -5.00
CA THR A 113 3.49 16.09 -5.36
C THR A 113 4.04 16.30 -6.77
N GLY A 114 4.64 15.28 -7.36
CA GLY A 114 5.25 15.35 -8.69
C GLY A 114 4.24 15.76 -9.77
N ALA A 115 4.65 16.68 -10.64
CA ALA A 115 3.78 17.22 -11.71
C ALA A 115 3.33 16.16 -12.72
N GLU A 116 4.13 15.13 -12.94
CA GLU A 116 3.82 13.99 -13.82
C GLU A 116 2.84 13.00 -13.16
N TRP A 117 2.80 12.97 -11.83
CA TRP A 117 2.01 12.05 -11.02
C TRP A 117 0.72 12.71 -10.51
N LEU A 118 0.42 12.64 -9.23
CA LEU A 118 -0.85 13.16 -8.68
C LEU A 118 -0.89 14.69 -8.60
N ALA A 119 0.26 15.35 -8.56
CA ALA A 119 0.40 16.82 -8.52
C ALA A 119 -0.45 17.46 -7.40
N PHE A 120 -0.46 16.88 -6.20
CA PHE A 120 -1.08 17.50 -5.05
C PHE A 120 -0.30 18.74 -4.64
N ASP A 121 -1.02 19.75 -4.18
CA ASP A 121 -0.44 20.95 -3.62
C ASP A 121 0.23 20.60 -2.26
N PRO A 122 1.56 20.75 -2.12
CA PRO A 122 2.26 20.45 -0.87
C PRO A 122 1.70 21.19 0.34
N GLU A 123 1.21 22.42 0.17
CA GLU A 123 0.65 23.24 1.24
C GLU A 123 -0.67 22.66 1.81
N LYS A 124 -1.28 21.71 1.12
CA LYS A 124 -2.52 21.02 1.53
C LYS A 124 -2.27 19.63 2.10
N LEU A 125 -1.01 19.21 2.20
CA LEU A 125 -0.64 17.90 2.75
C LEU A 125 -0.23 18.03 4.22
N TYR A 126 -0.72 17.11 5.03
CA TYR A 126 -0.39 17.00 6.45
C TYR A 126 0.36 15.70 6.69
N VAL A 127 1.51 15.81 7.34
CA VAL A 127 2.35 14.66 7.67
C VAL A 127 2.37 14.48 9.19
N THR A 128 2.06 13.28 9.65
CA THR A 128 2.15 12.92 11.07
C THR A 128 3.39 12.08 11.32
N VAL A 129 4.10 12.37 12.43
CA VAL A 129 5.27 11.64 12.84
C VAL A 129 5.15 11.23 14.30
N TYR A 130 5.84 10.16 14.67
CA TYR A 130 5.92 9.76 16.07
C TYR A 130 6.96 10.63 16.79
N PRO A 131 6.61 11.33 17.92
CA PRO A 131 7.55 12.20 18.64
C PRO A 131 8.76 11.41 19.17
N GLU A 132 9.97 11.93 19.02
CA GLU A 132 11.21 11.28 19.47
C GLU A 132 11.23 10.90 20.95
N ARG A 133 10.58 11.69 21.80
CA ARG A 133 10.47 11.41 23.24
C ARG A 133 9.81 10.08 23.60
N TYR A 134 9.09 9.45 22.64
CA TYR A 134 8.47 8.13 22.78
C TYR A 134 9.24 7.01 22.09
N ARG A 135 10.38 7.31 21.47
CA ARG A 135 11.27 6.26 20.99
C ARG A 135 11.87 5.57 22.21
N SER A 136 11.36 4.41 22.57
CA SER A 136 12.03 3.56 23.55
C SER A 136 13.40 3.18 22.99
N LYS A 137 14.46 3.27 23.85
CA LYS A 137 15.84 2.90 23.49
C LYS A 137 16.01 1.40 23.21
N THR A 138 14.92 0.63 23.15
CA THR A 138 14.90 -0.83 23.11
C THR A 138 14.81 -1.45 21.71
N HIS A 139 14.95 -0.69 20.63
CA HIS A 139 15.00 -1.24 19.28
C HIS A 139 16.30 -0.89 18.55
N LEU A 140 17.42 -1.12 19.21
CA LEU A 140 18.73 -1.25 18.60
C LEU A 140 19.25 -2.65 18.95
N ALA A 141 18.84 -3.65 18.24
CA ALA A 141 19.51 -4.93 18.10
C ALA A 141 19.23 -5.44 16.69
#